data_a6689d43e21111b9efa89e67d39b6898
#
_entry.id   a6689d43e21111b9efa89e67d39b6898
#
_cell.length_a   1.000
_cell.length_b   1.000
_cell.length_c   1.000
_cell.angle_alpha   90.00
_cell.angle_beta   90.00
_cell.angle_gamma   90.00
#
_symmetry.space_group_name_H-M   'P 1'
#
loop_
_entity.id
_entity.type
_entity.pdbx_description
1 polymer ?
#
loop_
_entity_poly.entity_id
_entity_poly.type
_entity_poly.pdbx_seq_one_letter_code
_entity_poly.pdbx_strand_id
1 'polypeptide(L)'
;MMFALLLTGCNDFLKETSQDEVRPSTVSDLEQILVGEAYLSDYNIYNITDIFTDNMECYGVQNEKMQGIFDGLKWRYSWDDDMFAKAGGGILPIFWEVPYKGIGGCNVVLDHLDKMYGKTDLRENLLGEALVLRAWYYFQLVNLYGFPYNYGDPKQNLGVHLKLN
;
A
#
# COMPACT_ATOMS: atom_id res chain seq x y z
N MET A 1 34.45 -52.86 -25.52
CA MET A 1 34.55 -52.09 -24.28
C MET A 1 33.98 -50.68 -24.54
N MET A 2 32.73 -50.50 -24.16
CA MET A 2 31.98 -49.27 -24.50
C MET A 2 32.02 -48.36 -23.25
N PHE A 3 32.65 -47.19 -23.38
CA PHE A 3 32.82 -46.21 -22.30
C PHE A 3 31.60 -45.32 -22.23
N ALA A 4 30.75 -45.52 -21.22
CA ALA A 4 29.57 -44.66 -20.97
C ALA A 4 30.03 -43.38 -20.25
N LEU A 5 30.01 -42.25 -20.95
CA LEU A 5 30.20 -40.92 -20.40
C LEU A 5 28.94 -40.54 -19.60
N LEU A 6 29.05 -40.57 -18.28
CA LEU A 6 28.03 -40.01 -17.35
C LEU A 6 28.15 -38.47 -17.40
N LEU A 7 27.25 -37.83 -18.12
CA LEU A 7 27.04 -36.38 -18.09
C LEU A 7 26.23 -36.03 -16.82
N THR A 8 26.93 -35.79 -15.72
CA THR A 8 26.29 -35.16 -14.54
C THR A 8 26.18 -33.66 -14.81
N GLY A 9 25.03 -33.25 -15.33
CA GLY A 9 24.71 -31.83 -15.47
C GLY A 9 24.49 -31.20 -14.09
N CYS A 10 25.29 -30.17 -13.75
CA CYS A 10 25.05 -29.36 -12.57
C CYS A 10 23.79 -28.51 -12.80
N ASN A 11 22.66 -28.93 -12.26
CA ASN A 11 21.38 -28.19 -12.35
C ASN A 11 21.40 -26.82 -11.64
N ASP A 12 22.32 -26.62 -10.68
CA ASP A 12 22.42 -25.35 -9.94
C ASP A 12 23.12 -24.23 -10.75
N PHE A 13 23.92 -24.58 -11.76
CA PHE A 13 24.58 -23.59 -12.62
C PHE A 13 23.60 -22.89 -13.59
N LEU A 14 22.45 -23.50 -13.85
CA LEU A 14 21.42 -22.97 -14.76
C LEU A 14 20.26 -22.27 -14.02
N LYS A 15 20.32 -22.14 -12.70
CA LYS A 15 19.37 -21.30 -11.99
C LYS A 15 19.72 -19.84 -12.26
N GLU A 16 19.00 -19.25 -13.21
CA GLU A 16 19.05 -17.82 -13.50
C GLU A 16 18.59 -17.06 -12.25
N THR A 17 19.54 -16.57 -11.46
CA THR A 17 19.27 -15.58 -10.42
C THR A 17 19.41 -14.22 -11.08
N SER A 18 18.33 -13.44 -11.13
CA SER A 18 18.38 -12.05 -11.57
C SER A 18 19.48 -11.34 -10.75
N GLN A 19 20.48 -10.78 -11.44
CA GLN A 19 21.60 -10.08 -10.78
C GLN A 19 21.14 -8.79 -10.06
N ASP A 20 19.95 -8.30 -10.39
CA ASP A 20 19.36 -7.08 -9.82
C ASP A 20 18.39 -7.38 -8.66
N GLU A 21 18.17 -8.65 -8.30
CA GLU A 21 17.28 -9.03 -7.22
C GLU A 21 18.04 -9.12 -5.89
N VAL A 22 17.96 -8.09 -5.08
CA VAL A 22 18.48 -8.11 -3.70
C VAL A 22 17.57 -8.98 -2.84
N ARG A 23 18.03 -10.18 -2.51
CA ARG A 23 17.31 -11.09 -1.60
C ARG A 23 17.67 -10.77 -0.15
N PRO A 24 16.68 -10.43 0.69
CA PRO A 24 16.93 -10.20 2.10
C PRO A 24 17.46 -11.48 2.75
N SER A 25 18.44 -11.35 3.61
CA SER A 25 19.07 -12.44 4.35
C SER A 25 19.03 -12.23 5.86
N THR A 26 18.84 -11.00 6.29
CA THR A 26 18.81 -10.59 7.70
C THR A 26 17.52 -9.86 8.05
N VAL A 27 17.22 -9.80 9.36
CA VAL A 27 16.11 -8.97 9.88
C VAL A 27 16.31 -7.50 9.56
N SER A 28 17.55 -7.02 9.51
CA SER A 28 17.86 -5.63 9.14
C SER A 28 17.58 -5.34 7.65
N ASP A 29 17.75 -6.33 6.77
CA ASP A 29 17.37 -6.16 5.35
C ASP A 29 15.85 -6.04 5.22
N LEU A 30 15.09 -6.81 6.00
CA LEU A 30 13.62 -6.68 6.04
C LEU A 30 13.15 -5.35 6.63
N GLU A 31 13.85 -4.81 7.61
CA GLU A 31 13.61 -3.48 8.15
C GLU A 31 13.73 -2.41 7.06
N GLN A 32 14.77 -2.49 6.22
CA GLN A 32 14.95 -1.57 5.10
C GLN A 32 13.84 -1.73 4.05
N ILE A 33 13.38 -2.95 3.80
CA ILE A 33 12.23 -3.20 2.91
C ILE A 33 10.96 -2.59 3.50
N LEU A 34 10.71 -2.75 4.81
CA LEU A 34 9.54 -2.15 5.45
C LEU A 34 9.56 -0.63 5.31
N VAL A 35 10.70 0.00 5.57
CA VAL A 35 10.87 1.45 5.44
C VAL A 35 10.69 1.91 4.00
N GLY A 36 11.26 1.22 3.02
CA GLY A 36 11.19 1.61 1.62
C GLY A 36 9.84 1.37 0.95
N GLU A 37 9.13 0.30 1.32
CA GLU A 37 7.93 -0.16 0.63
C GLU A 37 6.64 0.04 1.42
N ALA A 38 6.72 0.18 2.74
CA ALA A 38 5.53 0.30 3.59
C ALA A 38 5.40 1.65 4.32
N TYR A 39 6.49 2.39 4.55
CA TYR A 39 6.44 3.77 5.04
C TYR A 39 6.36 4.76 3.87
N LEU A 40 5.16 4.96 3.33
CA LEU A 40 4.93 5.79 2.16
C LEU A 40 4.82 7.26 2.59
N SER A 41 5.85 8.05 2.33
CA SER A 41 5.98 9.44 2.78
C SER A 41 4.94 10.40 2.18
N ASP A 42 4.48 10.12 0.95
CA ASP A 42 3.59 11.00 0.21
C ASP A 42 2.11 10.61 0.31
N TYR A 43 1.81 9.54 1.06
CA TYR A 43 0.44 9.09 1.23
C TYR A 43 -0.23 9.78 2.42
N ASN A 44 -1.17 10.66 2.14
CA ASN A 44 -1.97 11.34 3.15
C ASN A 44 -3.45 11.34 2.77
N ILE A 45 -4.19 10.39 3.34
CA ILE A 45 -5.64 10.26 3.13
C ILE A 45 -6.40 11.50 3.65
N TYR A 46 -5.88 12.19 4.65
CA TYR A 46 -6.56 13.35 5.23
C TYR A 46 -6.71 14.49 4.21
N ASN A 47 -5.81 14.60 3.24
CA ASN A 47 -5.92 15.58 2.16
C ASN A 47 -7.20 15.43 1.32
N ILE A 48 -7.77 14.22 1.25
CA ILE A 48 -9.04 14.01 0.53
C ILE A 48 -10.24 14.05 1.49
N THR A 49 -10.10 13.55 2.70
CA THR A 49 -11.22 13.50 3.65
C THR A 49 -11.53 14.84 4.26
N ASP A 50 -10.53 15.71 4.45
CA ASP A 50 -10.73 17.06 4.99
C ASP A 50 -11.65 17.92 4.14
N ILE A 51 -11.64 17.72 2.82
CA ILE A 51 -12.53 18.45 1.91
C ILE A 51 -14.01 18.15 2.14
N PHE A 52 -14.34 17.02 2.78
CA PHE A 52 -15.69 16.59 3.10
C PHE A 52 -16.11 17.00 4.52
N THR A 53 -15.30 17.82 5.19
CA THR A 53 -15.58 18.27 6.55
C THR A 53 -15.95 19.76 6.59
N ASP A 54 -16.51 20.19 7.70
CA ASP A 54 -16.81 21.61 7.97
C ASP A 54 -15.56 22.45 8.25
N ASN A 55 -14.37 21.84 8.25
CA ASN A 55 -13.11 22.51 8.55
C ASN A 55 -12.49 23.24 7.33
N MET A 56 -13.07 23.09 6.14
CA MET A 56 -12.60 23.74 4.93
C MET A 56 -13.57 24.82 4.45
N GLU A 57 -13.04 25.99 4.13
CA GLU A 57 -13.77 27.10 3.55
C GLU A 57 -13.09 27.60 2.28
N CYS A 58 -13.87 27.92 1.25
CA CYS A 58 -13.37 28.47 0.01
C CYS A 58 -13.56 29.99 -0.03
N TYR A 59 -12.47 30.75 0.05
CA TYR A 59 -12.47 32.23 0.03
C TYR A 59 -12.52 32.84 -1.37
N GLY A 60 -12.80 32.06 -2.39
CA GLY A 60 -12.81 32.48 -3.77
C GLY A 60 -11.43 32.41 -4.43
N VAL A 61 -11.44 32.56 -5.74
CA VAL A 61 -10.24 32.42 -6.57
C VAL A 61 -9.58 33.77 -6.81
N GLN A 62 -8.32 33.92 -6.40
CA GLN A 62 -7.58 35.18 -6.49
C GLN A 62 -6.54 35.22 -7.64
N ASN A 63 -6.17 34.06 -8.20
CA ASN A 63 -5.21 33.93 -9.28
C ASN A 63 -5.36 32.61 -10.04
N GLU A 64 -4.70 32.49 -11.19
CA GLU A 64 -4.77 31.31 -12.06
C GLU A 64 -4.34 29.99 -11.37
N LYS A 65 -3.33 30.04 -10.49
CA LYS A 65 -2.89 28.87 -9.74
C LYS A 65 -3.99 28.39 -8.78
N MET A 66 -4.65 29.32 -8.07
CA MET A 66 -5.77 29.00 -7.20
C MET A 66 -6.98 28.50 -7.99
N GLN A 67 -7.20 29.06 -9.20
CA GLN A 67 -8.25 28.57 -10.10
C GLN A 67 -8.03 27.09 -10.45
N GLY A 68 -6.80 26.69 -10.80
CA GLY A 68 -6.47 25.30 -11.11
C GLY A 68 -6.70 24.35 -9.92
N ILE A 69 -6.33 24.77 -8.71
CA ILE A 69 -6.59 24.02 -7.48
C ILE A 69 -8.11 23.90 -7.25
N PHE A 70 -8.83 25.00 -7.34
CA PHE A 70 -10.28 25.02 -7.18
C PHE A 70 -10.99 24.10 -8.19
N ASP A 71 -10.60 24.17 -9.46
CA ASP A 71 -11.18 23.34 -10.51
C ASP A 71 -10.97 21.83 -10.26
N GLY A 72 -9.85 21.47 -9.64
CA GLY A 72 -9.59 20.10 -9.22
C GLY A 72 -10.39 19.64 -8.00
N LEU A 73 -10.77 20.56 -7.12
CA LEU A 73 -11.40 20.24 -5.83
C LEU A 73 -12.90 20.52 -5.79
N LYS A 74 -13.42 21.44 -6.62
CA LYS A 74 -14.79 21.94 -6.54
C LYS A 74 -15.87 20.87 -6.51
N TRP A 75 -15.71 19.81 -7.29
CA TRP A 75 -16.70 18.73 -7.36
C TRP A 75 -16.79 17.92 -6.08
N ARG A 76 -15.67 17.74 -5.38
CA ARG A 76 -15.63 17.09 -4.06
C ARG A 76 -16.14 18.01 -2.98
N TYR A 77 -15.74 19.28 -3.01
CA TYR A 77 -16.23 20.29 -2.07
C TYR A 77 -17.74 20.49 -2.14
N SER A 78 -18.33 20.38 -3.33
CA SER A 78 -19.77 20.50 -3.54
C SER A 78 -20.55 19.19 -3.38
N TRP A 79 -19.91 18.08 -3.00
CA TRP A 79 -20.55 16.77 -2.87
C TRP A 79 -21.30 16.33 -4.15
N ASP A 80 -20.72 16.62 -5.33
CA ASP A 80 -21.31 16.27 -6.61
C ASP A 80 -21.34 14.74 -6.78
N ASP A 81 -22.46 14.19 -7.24
CA ASP A 81 -22.66 12.74 -7.41
C ASP A 81 -21.60 12.10 -8.34
N ASP A 82 -21.14 12.86 -9.35
CA ASP A 82 -20.10 12.44 -10.29
C ASP A 82 -18.71 13.04 -9.94
N MET A 83 -18.48 13.45 -8.70
CA MET A 83 -17.30 14.18 -8.27
C MET A 83 -15.98 13.56 -8.71
N PHE A 84 -15.90 12.25 -8.72
CA PHE A 84 -14.67 11.53 -9.06
C PHE A 84 -14.43 11.48 -10.58
N ALA A 85 -15.47 11.30 -11.37
CA ALA A 85 -15.39 11.34 -12.83
C ALA A 85 -15.07 12.75 -13.33
N LYS A 86 -15.70 13.77 -12.76
CA LYS A 86 -15.50 15.19 -13.13
C LYS A 86 -14.15 15.73 -12.69
N ALA A 87 -13.58 15.22 -11.61
CA ALA A 87 -12.24 15.59 -11.14
C ALA A 87 -11.09 14.99 -11.98
N GLY A 88 -11.40 14.34 -13.10
CA GLY A 88 -10.38 13.81 -14.01
C GLY A 88 -9.83 12.43 -13.63
N GLY A 89 -10.50 11.69 -12.76
CA GLY A 89 -10.21 10.26 -12.47
C GLY A 89 -8.88 9.96 -11.76
N GLY A 90 -7.96 10.91 -11.69
CA GLY A 90 -6.57 10.66 -11.28
C GLY A 90 -6.33 10.45 -9.78
N ILE A 91 -7.33 10.68 -8.92
CA ILE A 91 -7.13 10.62 -7.46
C ILE A 91 -7.57 9.28 -6.87
N LEU A 92 -8.59 8.64 -7.41
CA LEU A 92 -9.08 7.36 -6.90
C LEU A 92 -8.06 6.22 -6.98
N PRO A 93 -7.31 6.03 -8.09
CA PRO A 93 -6.29 5.00 -8.15
C PRO A 93 -5.25 5.13 -7.05
N ILE A 94 -4.80 6.35 -6.73
CA ILE A 94 -3.79 6.59 -5.70
C ILE A 94 -4.26 6.10 -4.32
N PHE A 95 -5.51 6.37 -3.93
CA PHE A 95 -6.02 5.96 -2.62
C PHE A 95 -6.35 4.48 -2.52
N TRP A 96 -6.39 3.78 -3.64
CA TRP A 96 -6.49 2.33 -3.71
C TRP A 96 -5.13 1.66 -3.86
N GLU A 97 -4.34 2.09 -4.84
CA GLU A 97 -3.06 1.46 -5.19
C GLU A 97 -1.99 1.64 -4.12
N VAL A 98 -1.87 2.84 -3.57
CA VAL A 98 -0.83 3.18 -2.60
C VAL A 98 -0.97 2.36 -1.31
N PRO A 99 -2.14 2.26 -0.66
CA PRO A 99 -2.31 1.39 0.50
C PRO A 99 -2.04 -0.08 0.20
N TYR A 100 -2.47 -0.58 -0.96
CA TYR A 100 -2.18 -1.97 -1.32
C TYR A 100 -0.70 -2.22 -1.63
N LYS A 101 0.03 -1.22 -2.13
CA LYS A 101 1.49 -1.28 -2.23
C LYS A 101 2.11 -1.39 -0.84
N GLY A 102 1.72 -0.55 0.10
CA GLY A 102 2.18 -0.60 1.49
C GLY A 102 1.85 -1.93 2.18
N ILE A 103 0.63 -2.46 1.97
CA ILE A 103 0.24 -3.80 2.44
C ILE A 103 1.15 -4.87 1.84
N GLY A 104 1.50 -4.76 0.56
CA GLY A 104 2.44 -5.66 -0.10
C GLY A 104 3.82 -5.66 0.58
N GLY A 105 4.37 -4.49 0.88
CA GLY A 105 5.62 -4.35 1.64
C GLY A 105 5.54 -4.99 3.03
N CYS A 106 4.45 -4.76 3.77
CA CYS A 106 4.21 -5.42 5.05
C CYS A 106 4.16 -6.95 4.92
N ASN A 107 3.48 -7.47 3.89
CA ASN A 107 3.36 -8.91 3.68
C ASN A 107 4.72 -9.56 3.38
N VAL A 108 5.56 -8.93 2.56
CA VAL A 108 6.92 -9.42 2.28
C VAL A 108 7.70 -9.59 3.58
N VAL A 109 7.63 -8.60 4.49
CA VAL A 109 8.30 -8.69 5.80
C VAL A 109 7.71 -9.84 6.62
N LEU A 110 6.38 -9.92 6.76
CA LEU A 110 5.71 -10.93 7.56
C LEU A 110 6.00 -12.36 7.08
N ASP A 111 6.06 -12.58 5.76
CA ASP A 111 6.26 -13.91 5.16
C ASP A 111 7.71 -14.42 5.28
N HIS A 112 8.66 -13.49 5.42
CA HIS A 112 10.08 -13.83 5.44
C HIS A 112 10.73 -13.73 6.82
N LEU A 113 10.10 -13.04 7.77
CA LEU A 113 10.70 -12.67 9.06
C LEU A 113 11.24 -13.87 9.84
N ASP A 114 10.52 -14.99 9.88
CA ASP A 114 10.92 -16.18 10.62
C ASP A 114 12.14 -16.90 10.03
N LYS A 115 12.44 -16.65 8.75
CA LYS A 115 13.54 -17.28 8.01
C LYS A 115 14.83 -16.48 8.06
N MET A 116 14.80 -15.26 8.60
CA MET A 116 15.92 -14.34 8.58
C MET A 116 16.82 -14.46 9.81
N TYR A 117 18.11 -14.24 9.61
CA TYR A 117 19.06 -14.13 10.72
C TYR A 117 18.93 -12.76 11.39
N GLY A 118 18.97 -12.70 12.72
CA GLY A 118 18.95 -11.45 13.46
C GLY A 118 18.60 -11.62 14.93
N LYS A 119 18.69 -10.51 15.67
CA LYS A 119 18.35 -10.48 17.10
C LYS A 119 16.84 -10.64 17.30
N THR A 120 16.45 -11.33 18.35
CA THR A 120 15.06 -11.59 18.71
C THR A 120 14.28 -10.28 18.90
N ASP A 121 14.83 -9.34 19.66
CA ASP A 121 14.16 -8.06 19.93
C ASP A 121 13.86 -7.26 18.65
N LEU A 122 14.82 -7.23 17.71
CA LEU A 122 14.62 -6.57 16.43
C LEU A 122 13.53 -7.26 15.60
N ARG A 123 13.49 -8.59 15.65
CA ARG A 123 12.45 -9.40 14.96
C ARG A 123 11.06 -9.11 15.51
N GLU A 124 10.91 -9.09 16.83
CA GLU A 124 9.62 -8.84 17.49
C GLU A 124 9.13 -7.41 17.23
N ASN A 125 10.02 -6.43 17.26
CA ASN A 125 9.69 -5.05 16.92
C ASN A 125 9.22 -4.93 15.46
N LEU A 126 9.97 -5.52 14.54
CA LEU A 126 9.64 -5.47 13.10
C LEU A 126 8.33 -6.19 12.78
N LEU A 127 8.04 -7.30 13.49
CA LEU A 127 6.75 -7.98 13.42
C LEU A 127 5.60 -7.04 13.84
N GLY A 128 5.77 -6.37 14.97
CA GLY A 128 4.79 -5.40 15.48
C GLY A 128 4.55 -4.25 14.51
N GLU A 129 5.62 -3.66 13.99
CA GLU A 129 5.56 -2.55 13.01
C GLU A 129 4.82 -2.96 11.73
N ALA A 130 5.19 -4.09 11.14
CA ALA A 130 4.56 -4.58 9.91
C ALA A 130 3.06 -4.87 10.11
N LEU A 131 2.67 -5.44 11.25
CA LEU A 131 1.28 -5.68 11.59
C LEU A 131 0.48 -4.40 11.78
N VAL A 132 1.04 -3.41 12.48
CA VAL A 132 0.39 -2.11 12.72
C VAL A 132 0.22 -1.34 11.42
N LEU A 133 1.27 -1.25 10.59
CA LEU A 133 1.19 -0.58 9.30
C LEU A 133 0.16 -1.23 8.38
N ARG A 134 0.16 -2.56 8.29
CA ARG A 134 -0.84 -3.30 7.51
C ARG A 134 -2.26 -3.05 7.99
N ALA A 135 -2.48 -3.07 9.30
CA ALA A 135 -3.78 -2.76 9.88
C ALA A 135 -4.21 -1.32 9.61
N TRP A 136 -3.28 -0.37 9.67
CA TRP A 136 -3.53 1.04 9.38
C TRP A 136 -3.94 1.25 7.91
N TYR A 137 -3.28 0.61 6.95
CA TYR A 137 -3.67 0.67 5.55
C TYR A 137 -5.06 0.09 5.31
N TYR A 138 -5.38 -1.05 5.91
CA TYR A 138 -6.73 -1.62 5.80
C TYR A 138 -7.80 -0.74 6.45
N PHE A 139 -7.48 -0.13 7.58
CA PHE A 139 -8.38 0.82 8.23
C PHE A 139 -8.69 2.00 7.30
N GLN A 140 -7.70 2.54 6.61
CA GLN A 140 -7.91 3.62 5.65
C GLN A 140 -8.75 3.19 4.46
N LEU A 141 -8.42 2.03 3.88
CA LEU A 141 -9.16 1.48 2.75
C LEU A 141 -10.64 1.24 3.10
N VAL A 142 -10.94 0.65 4.24
CA VAL A 142 -12.32 0.37 4.61
C VAL A 142 -13.13 1.64 4.91
N ASN A 143 -12.49 2.67 5.45
CA ASN A 143 -13.16 3.96 5.67
C ASN A 143 -13.47 4.71 4.37
N LEU A 144 -12.69 4.50 3.30
CA LEU A 144 -12.92 5.14 2.00
C LEU A 144 -13.87 4.35 1.10
N TYR A 145 -13.77 3.02 1.12
CA TYR A 145 -14.41 2.16 0.12
C TYR A 145 -15.42 1.19 0.70
N GLY A 146 -15.43 1.00 2.03
CA GLY A 146 -16.42 0.16 2.69
C GLY A 146 -17.73 0.90 2.96
N PHE A 147 -18.81 0.15 3.11
CA PHE A 147 -20.04 0.72 3.61
C PHE A 147 -19.92 1.08 5.10
N PRO A 148 -20.55 2.18 5.56
CA PRO A 148 -20.64 2.47 6.99
C PRO A 148 -21.26 1.30 7.76
N TYR A 149 -20.74 1.01 8.95
CA TYR A 149 -21.24 -0.11 9.78
C TYR A 149 -22.74 -0.07 10.03
N ASN A 150 -23.30 1.14 10.17
CA ASN A 150 -24.73 1.35 10.42
C ASN A 150 -25.60 1.40 9.15
N TYR A 151 -25.04 1.15 7.98
CA TYR A 151 -25.76 1.16 6.72
C TYR A 151 -26.22 -0.26 6.38
N GLY A 152 -27.53 -0.48 6.32
CA GLY A 152 -28.09 -1.78 5.99
C GLY A 152 -27.77 -2.89 7.02
N ASP A 153 -27.47 -4.09 6.54
CA ASP A 153 -27.02 -5.21 7.37
C ASP A 153 -25.49 -5.33 7.33
N PRO A 154 -24.79 -5.09 8.45
CA PRO A 154 -23.32 -5.17 8.49
C PRO A 154 -22.74 -6.53 8.07
N LYS A 155 -23.52 -7.59 8.19
CA LYS A 155 -23.11 -8.95 7.78
C LYS A 155 -23.13 -9.15 6.26
N GLN A 156 -23.84 -8.29 5.54
CA GLN A 156 -23.96 -8.31 4.08
C GLN A 156 -23.09 -7.23 3.42
N ASN A 157 -22.63 -6.24 4.18
CA ASN A 157 -21.82 -5.16 3.66
C ASN A 157 -20.45 -5.69 3.23
N LEU A 158 -20.09 -5.37 1.99
CA LEU A 158 -18.75 -5.67 1.48
C LEU A 158 -17.75 -4.67 2.06
N GLY A 159 -16.66 -5.21 2.58
CA GLY A 159 -15.48 -4.42 2.95
C GLY A 159 -14.52 -4.26 1.77
N VAL A 160 -13.23 -4.24 2.08
CA VAL A 160 -12.16 -4.19 1.09
C VAL A 160 -11.49 -5.56 0.95
N HIS A 161 -10.84 -5.80 -0.18
CA HIS A 161 -10.16 -7.07 -0.44
C HIS A 161 -9.00 -7.28 0.54
N LEU A 162 -8.98 -8.44 1.20
CA LEU A 162 -7.88 -8.83 2.08
C LEU A 162 -6.78 -9.52 1.26
N LYS A 163 -5.63 -8.84 1.11
CA LYS A 163 -4.41 -9.39 0.53
C LYS A 163 -3.45 -9.71 1.68
N LEU A 164 -3.28 -10.99 2.00
CA LEU A 164 -2.46 -11.45 3.14
C LEU A 164 -1.12 -12.03 2.72
N ASN A 165 -0.92 -12.24 1.41
CA ASN A 165 0.29 -12.75 0.76
C ASN A 165 0.40 -12.24 -0.68
#